data_fbd99ee74feda2178c0ff04f1f4e29b7
#
_entry.id   fbd99ee74feda2178c0ff04f1f4e29b7
#
_cell.length_a   1.000
_cell.length_b   1.000
_cell.length_c   1.000
_cell.angle_alpha   90.00
_cell.angle_beta   90.00
_cell.angle_gamma   90.00
#
_symmetry.space_group_name_H-M   'P 1'
#
loop_
_entity.id
_entity.type
_entity.pdbx_description
1 polymer ?
#
loop_
_entity_poly.entity_id
_entity_poly.type
_entity_poly.pdbx_seq_one_letter_code
_entity_poly.pdbx_strand_id
1 'polypeptide(L)'
;VEIYGHEYAMHFPNYEWPNGRNKKLSPIDERIRGLGGVMGVYNGWERANWFANPGDDISLESCETWERSGPWEVRVKEECLAVRDSCGILDLPGFSRFRISGVGAAEEIRKLCTGAIPKVGRMNLIYVSDSRGKILSELSCVRLAEDDFILITAAAAQWHDREILNNKLSKNIKIFDETDDMDTLIITGPKSRNVLSLISDVDVNKGWLTHQVANV
;
A
#
# COMPACT_ATOMS: atom_id res chain seq x y z
N VAL A 1 -7.87 -24.82 -8.88
CA VAL A 1 -8.25 -26.07 -8.19
C VAL A 1 -8.46 -25.83 -6.70
N GLU A 2 -7.60 -25.05 -6.02
CA GLU A 2 -7.73 -24.70 -4.59
C GLU A 2 -9.08 -24.05 -4.28
N ILE A 3 -9.49 -23.05 -5.04
CA ILE A 3 -10.76 -22.34 -4.86
C ILE A 3 -11.95 -23.31 -4.86
N TYR A 4 -11.96 -24.28 -5.75
CA TYR A 4 -13.04 -25.27 -5.81
C TYR A 4 -13.14 -26.13 -4.55
N GLY A 5 -11.99 -26.54 -3.99
CA GLY A 5 -11.95 -27.30 -2.73
C GLY A 5 -12.45 -26.51 -1.51
N HIS A 6 -12.46 -25.17 -1.61
CA HIS A 6 -12.85 -24.28 -0.51
C HIS A 6 -14.21 -23.59 -0.72
N GLU A 7 -14.95 -23.91 -1.79
CA GLU A 7 -16.19 -23.22 -2.18
C GLU A 7 -17.25 -23.20 -1.05
N TYR A 8 -17.30 -24.26 -0.26
CA TYR A 8 -18.25 -24.39 0.86
C TYR A 8 -17.58 -24.46 2.24
N ALA A 9 -16.27 -24.26 2.30
CA ALA A 9 -15.54 -24.32 3.55
C ALA A 9 -15.72 -23.04 4.38
N MET A 10 -15.97 -23.20 5.66
CA MET A 10 -15.91 -22.07 6.61
C MET A 10 -14.46 -21.99 7.12
N HIS A 11 -13.76 -20.96 6.69
CA HIS A 11 -12.38 -20.71 7.11
C HIS A 11 -12.32 -19.95 8.44
N PHE A 12 -11.30 -20.22 9.22
CA PHE A 12 -10.96 -19.41 10.39
C PHE A 12 -10.61 -17.96 9.95
N PRO A 13 -10.81 -16.96 10.80
CA PRO A 13 -10.54 -15.56 10.46
C PRO A 13 -9.12 -15.27 9.98
N ASN A 14 -8.14 -16.04 10.48
CA ASN A 14 -6.71 -15.88 10.15
C ASN A 14 -6.20 -16.97 9.19
N TYR A 15 -7.10 -17.63 8.47
CA TYR A 15 -6.73 -18.66 7.50
C TYR A 15 -5.98 -18.04 6.33
N GLU A 16 -4.80 -18.60 6.06
CA GLU A 16 -3.99 -18.19 4.91
C GLU A 16 -4.03 -19.27 3.83
N TRP A 17 -4.31 -18.85 2.60
CA TRP A 17 -4.35 -19.74 1.45
C TRP A 17 -2.97 -20.35 1.19
N PRO A 18 -2.84 -21.70 1.14
CA PRO A 18 -1.53 -22.36 1.01
C PRO A 18 -0.89 -22.21 -0.38
N ASN A 19 -1.69 -22.01 -1.43
CA ASN A 19 -1.19 -21.84 -2.79
C ASN A 19 -1.03 -20.37 -3.15
N GLY A 20 -0.22 -20.08 -4.17
CA GLY A 20 0.02 -18.72 -4.63
C GLY A 20 0.96 -17.89 -3.74
N ARG A 21 1.57 -18.51 -2.72
CA ARG A 21 2.52 -17.89 -1.80
C ARG A 21 3.81 -17.49 -2.50
N ASN A 22 4.49 -16.48 -2.00
CA ASN A 22 5.79 -16.00 -2.44
C ASN A 22 5.84 -15.61 -3.94
N LYS A 23 4.73 -15.09 -4.48
CA LYS A 23 4.65 -14.64 -5.89
C LYS A 23 4.91 -13.15 -6.07
N LYS A 24 4.46 -12.35 -5.13
CA LYS A 24 4.74 -10.91 -5.05
C LYS A 24 5.37 -10.62 -3.69
N LEU A 25 6.60 -10.15 -3.71
CA LEU A 25 7.42 -9.87 -2.53
C LEU A 25 7.79 -8.39 -2.54
N SER A 26 7.77 -7.75 -1.37
CA SER A 26 8.36 -6.43 -1.24
C SER A 26 9.89 -6.52 -1.34
N PRO A 27 10.59 -5.44 -1.72
CA PRO A 27 12.05 -5.41 -1.77
C PRO A 27 12.73 -5.73 -0.42
N ILE A 28 12.00 -5.59 0.68
CA ILE A 28 12.49 -5.85 2.04
C ILE A 28 11.92 -7.14 2.67
N ASP A 29 11.23 -7.99 1.89
CA ASP A 29 10.59 -9.23 2.38
C ASP A 29 11.55 -10.12 3.18
N GLU A 30 12.76 -10.36 2.66
CA GLU A 30 13.76 -11.17 3.36
C GLU A 30 14.13 -10.58 4.73
N ARG A 31 14.23 -9.25 4.82
CA ARG A 31 14.50 -8.56 6.07
C ARG A 31 13.33 -8.66 7.04
N ILE A 32 12.09 -8.54 6.55
CA ILE A 32 10.87 -8.72 7.34
C ILE A 32 10.83 -10.12 7.95
N ARG A 33 11.08 -11.15 7.15
CA ARG A 33 11.16 -12.55 7.64
C ARG A 33 12.28 -12.73 8.68
N GLY A 34 13.45 -12.13 8.43
CA GLY A 34 14.59 -12.15 9.36
C GLY A 34 14.31 -11.48 10.71
N LEU A 35 13.36 -10.54 10.75
CA LEU A 35 12.89 -9.90 11.97
C LEU A 35 11.79 -10.69 12.71
N GLY A 36 11.45 -11.89 12.24
CA GLY A 36 10.41 -12.73 12.85
C GLY A 36 9.02 -12.52 12.26
N GLY A 37 8.91 -11.91 11.07
CA GLY A 37 7.63 -11.71 10.39
C GLY A 37 6.90 -13.01 10.12
N VAL A 38 5.71 -13.17 10.68
CA VAL A 38 4.77 -14.25 10.37
C VAL A 38 3.93 -13.80 9.18
N MET A 39 4.21 -14.40 8.02
CA MET A 39 3.76 -13.89 6.73
C MET A 39 2.36 -14.35 6.36
N GLY A 40 1.57 -13.42 5.85
CA GLY A 40 0.30 -13.66 5.19
C GLY A 40 0.26 -13.02 3.80
N VAL A 41 -0.86 -13.16 3.10
CA VAL A 41 -1.08 -12.58 1.76
C VAL A 41 -2.15 -11.52 1.80
N TYR A 42 -1.82 -10.34 1.29
CA TYR A 42 -2.76 -9.25 1.10
C TYR A 42 -2.74 -8.76 -0.36
N ASN A 43 -3.86 -8.93 -1.06
CA ASN A 43 -3.99 -8.58 -2.48
C ASN A 43 -2.90 -9.20 -3.38
N GLY A 44 -2.47 -10.43 -3.06
CA GLY A 44 -1.43 -11.15 -3.79
C GLY A 44 0.01 -10.84 -3.34
N TRP A 45 0.23 -9.88 -2.47
CA TRP A 45 1.53 -9.54 -1.90
C TRP A 45 1.75 -10.23 -0.56
N GLU A 46 2.93 -10.78 -0.35
CA GLU A 46 3.36 -11.25 0.98
C GLU A 46 3.54 -10.05 1.91
N ARG A 47 3.03 -10.15 3.11
CA ARG A 47 3.14 -9.14 4.16
C ARG A 47 3.14 -9.78 5.52
N ALA A 48 3.93 -9.26 6.47
CA ALA A 48 3.86 -9.71 7.85
C ALA A 48 2.49 -9.37 8.45
N ASN A 49 1.82 -10.37 9.01
CA ASN A 49 0.61 -10.19 9.81
C ASN A 49 0.96 -9.70 11.22
N TRP A 50 2.08 -10.19 11.76
CA TRP A 50 2.65 -9.82 13.05
C TRP A 50 4.11 -10.26 13.12
N PHE A 51 4.85 -9.88 14.17
CA PHE A 51 6.25 -10.24 14.36
C PHE A 51 6.39 -11.11 15.62
N ALA A 52 6.87 -12.34 15.44
CA ALA A 52 7.13 -13.26 16.52
C ALA A 52 8.53 -13.06 17.13
N ASN A 53 8.63 -13.24 18.44
CA ASN A 53 9.91 -13.37 19.12
C ASN A 53 10.34 -14.85 19.17
N PRO A 54 11.64 -15.12 19.38
CA PRO A 54 12.10 -16.50 19.60
C PRO A 54 11.33 -17.19 20.73
N GLY A 55 10.69 -18.31 20.41
CA GLY A 55 9.88 -19.10 21.35
C GLY A 55 8.39 -18.83 21.32
N ASP A 56 7.92 -17.85 20.57
CA ASP A 56 6.49 -17.66 20.32
C ASP A 56 5.95 -18.80 19.43
N ASP A 57 4.71 -19.20 19.66
CA ASP A 57 4.04 -20.20 18.84
C ASP A 57 3.55 -19.57 17.53
N ILE A 58 4.12 -20.01 16.42
CA ILE A 58 3.79 -19.56 15.06
C ILE A 58 3.11 -20.66 14.24
N SER A 59 2.67 -21.75 14.90
CA SER A 59 2.00 -22.84 14.20
C SER A 59 0.66 -22.39 13.62
N LEU A 60 0.29 -22.96 12.48
CA LEU A 60 -1.02 -22.67 11.88
C LEU A 60 -2.16 -23.07 12.81
N GLU A 61 -2.01 -24.18 13.53
CA GLU A 61 -3.00 -24.72 14.46
C GLU A 61 -3.34 -23.73 15.58
N SER A 62 -2.35 -23.00 16.10
CA SER A 62 -2.59 -21.96 17.12
C SER A 62 -3.12 -20.65 16.57
N CYS A 63 -2.86 -20.36 15.28
CA CYS A 63 -3.30 -19.16 14.60
C CYS A 63 -4.71 -19.31 13.98
N GLU A 64 -5.09 -20.50 13.55
CA GLU A 64 -6.39 -20.80 12.95
C GLU A 64 -7.42 -21.16 14.04
N THR A 65 -8.02 -20.14 14.63
CA THR A 65 -8.98 -20.29 15.72
C THR A 65 -10.19 -19.37 15.55
N TRP A 66 -11.34 -19.79 16.12
CA TRP A 66 -12.54 -18.95 16.23
C TRP A 66 -12.49 -17.98 17.41
N GLU A 67 -11.48 -18.07 18.24
CA GLU A 67 -11.29 -17.14 19.35
C GLU A 67 -10.78 -15.79 18.86
N ARG A 68 -11.04 -14.73 19.65
CA ARG A 68 -10.58 -13.39 19.33
C ARG A 68 -9.11 -13.16 19.66
N SER A 69 -8.56 -13.96 20.56
CA SER A 69 -7.16 -13.91 21.00
C SER A 69 -6.38 -15.09 20.42
N GLY A 70 -5.10 -14.85 20.21
CA GLY A 70 -4.19 -15.85 19.69
C GLY A 70 -2.73 -15.49 20.02
N PRO A 71 -1.76 -16.28 19.56
CA PRO A 71 -0.35 -16.09 19.90
C PRO A 71 0.19 -14.71 19.48
N TRP A 72 -0.43 -14.06 18.50
CA TRP A 72 -0.07 -12.71 18.02
C TRP A 72 -0.47 -11.58 18.99
N GLU A 73 -1.44 -11.79 19.88
CA GLU A 73 -2.09 -10.71 20.63
C GLU A 73 -1.12 -9.88 21.46
N VAL A 74 -0.20 -10.54 22.17
CA VAL A 74 0.79 -9.85 23.01
C VAL A 74 1.71 -9.02 22.16
N ARG A 75 2.19 -9.55 21.03
CA ARG A 75 3.11 -8.85 20.11
C ARG A 75 2.44 -7.68 19.42
N VAL A 76 1.26 -7.89 18.87
CA VAL A 76 0.48 -6.81 18.25
C VAL A 76 0.15 -5.69 19.23
N LYS A 77 -0.14 -6.03 20.51
CA LYS A 77 -0.30 -5.03 21.56
C LYS A 77 0.97 -4.22 21.80
N GLU A 78 2.13 -4.88 21.88
CA GLU A 78 3.43 -4.21 22.03
C GLU A 78 3.71 -3.26 20.86
N GLU A 79 3.47 -3.71 19.61
CA GLU A 79 3.61 -2.91 18.40
C GLU A 79 2.68 -1.69 18.40
N CYS A 80 1.40 -1.89 18.73
CA CYS A 80 0.43 -0.80 18.84
C CYS A 80 0.84 0.25 19.87
N LEU A 81 1.35 -0.17 21.02
CA LEU A 81 1.84 0.74 22.05
C LEU A 81 3.12 1.46 21.61
N ALA A 82 4.04 0.77 20.93
CA ALA A 82 5.24 1.39 20.38
C ALA A 82 4.92 2.48 19.34
N VAL A 83 3.97 2.22 18.45
CA VAL A 83 3.49 3.22 17.47
C VAL A 83 2.82 4.40 18.18
N ARG A 84 2.02 4.13 19.21
CA ARG A 84 1.30 5.16 19.97
C ARG A 84 2.23 6.09 20.75
N ASP A 85 3.26 5.52 21.37
CA ASP A 85 4.10 6.24 22.34
C ASP A 85 5.46 6.65 21.76
N SER A 86 5.85 6.09 20.62
CA SER A 86 7.15 6.30 19.99
C SER A 86 7.07 6.38 18.47
N CYS A 87 7.45 5.31 17.78
CA CYS A 87 7.50 5.23 16.32
C CYS A 87 7.42 3.77 15.87
N GLY A 88 6.76 3.54 14.75
CA GLY A 88 6.76 2.26 14.03
C GLY A 88 6.95 2.45 12.54
N ILE A 89 7.44 1.40 11.89
CA ILE A 89 7.55 1.29 10.43
C ILE A 89 6.69 0.11 10.00
N LEU A 90 5.86 0.32 8.99
CA LEU A 90 5.02 -0.69 8.39
C LEU A 90 5.39 -0.84 6.91
N ASP A 91 5.74 -2.06 6.51
CA ASP A 91 5.82 -2.46 5.10
C ASP A 91 4.40 -2.64 4.55
N LEU A 92 4.08 -1.89 3.48
CA LEU A 92 2.74 -1.86 2.93
C LEU A 92 2.76 -2.04 1.40
N PRO A 93 3.14 -3.23 0.89
CA PRO A 93 3.34 -3.49 -0.53
C PRO A 93 2.03 -3.48 -1.35
N GLY A 94 0.88 -3.56 -0.72
CA GLY A 94 -0.44 -3.72 -1.35
C GLY A 94 -0.99 -2.50 -2.09
N PHE A 95 -0.14 -1.67 -2.75
CA PHE A 95 -0.55 -0.55 -3.59
C PHE A 95 -0.03 -0.66 -5.01
N SER A 96 -0.89 -0.33 -5.97
CA SER A 96 -0.49 -0.12 -7.35
C SER A 96 -0.11 1.33 -7.59
N ARG A 97 0.85 1.56 -8.48
CA ARG A 97 1.40 2.89 -8.79
C ARG A 97 1.49 3.08 -10.29
N PHE A 98 0.79 4.10 -10.77
CA PHE A 98 0.79 4.46 -12.18
C PHE A 98 1.39 5.85 -12.33
N ARG A 99 2.50 5.96 -13.06
CA ARG A 99 3.03 7.25 -13.46
C ARG A 99 2.35 7.73 -14.72
N ILE A 100 1.79 8.92 -14.66
CA ILE A 100 1.08 9.58 -15.76
C ILE A 100 1.87 10.81 -16.15
N SER A 101 2.34 10.86 -17.41
CA SER A 101 3.16 11.98 -17.85
C SER A 101 2.94 12.33 -19.32
N GLY A 102 3.29 13.55 -19.68
CA GLY A 102 3.19 14.06 -21.05
C GLY A 102 2.44 15.38 -21.13
N VAL A 103 2.67 16.12 -22.21
CA VAL A 103 2.06 17.45 -22.39
C VAL A 103 0.53 17.36 -22.32
N GLY A 104 -0.07 18.11 -21.39
CA GLY A 104 -1.50 18.10 -21.14
C GLY A 104 -1.99 17.06 -20.13
N ALA A 105 -1.10 16.30 -19.46
CA ALA A 105 -1.50 15.31 -18.46
C ALA A 105 -2.34 15.91 -17.33
N ALA A 106 -2.02 17.13 -16.89
CA ALA A 106 -2.81 17.81 -15.86
C ALA A 106 -4.26 18.05 -16.29
N GLU A 107 -4.49 18.42 -17.54
CA GLU A 107 -5.83 18.63 -18.06
C GLU A 107 -6.60 17.33 -18.24
N GLU A 108 -5.92 16.27 -18.69
CA GLU A 108 -6.53 14.95 -18.85
C GLU A 108 -6.92 14.35 -17.49
N ILE A 109 -6.07 14.44 -16.46
CA ILE A 109 -6.41 14.01 -15.10
C ILE A 109 -7.57 14.84 -14.54
N ARG A 110 -7.61 16.16 -14.80
CA ARG A 110 -8.71 17.03 -14.37
C ARG A 110 -10.05 16.61 -14.99
N LYS A 111 -10.05 16.13 -16.23
CA LYS A 111 -11.26 15.61 -16.90
C LYS A 111 -11.63 14.20 -16.38
N LEU A 112 -10.63 13.41 -16.02
CA LEU A 112 -10.82 12.03 -15.55
C LEU A 112 -11.49 11.96 -14.20
N CYS A 113 -11.14 12.86 -13.28
CA CYS A 113 -11.53 12.78 -11.87
C CYS A 113 -12.44 13.92 -11.43
N THR A 114 -13.15 13.68 -10.32
CA THR A 114 -13.88 14.71 -9.60
C THR A 114 -12.98 15.34 -8.53
N GLY A 115 -13.21 16.62 -8.27
CA GLY A 115 -12.41 17.40 -7.33
C GLY A 115 -11.19 18.07 -7.98
N ALA A 116 -10.44 18.79 -7.16
CA ALA A 116 -9.26 19.50 -7.62
C ALA A 116 -8.02 18.59 -7.65
N ILE A 117 -7.29 18.60 -8.76
CA ILE A 117 -5.96 17.98 -8.80
C ILE A 117 -4.98 18.75 -7.88
N PRO A 118 -3.99 18.08 -7.30
CA PRO A 118 -3.05 18.74 -6.41
C PRO A 118 -2.17 19.79 -7.13
N LYS A 119 -1.67 20.75 -6.37
CA LYS A 119 -0.58 21.62 -6.84
C LYS A 119 0.72 20.81 -6.94
N VAL A 120 1.68 21.26 -7.73
CA VAL A 120 3.01 20.66 -7.80
C VAL A 120 3.63 20.55 -6.39
N GLY A 121 4.21 19.41 -6.06
CA GLY A 121 4.76 19.10 -4.74
C GLY A 121 3.71 18.73 -3.67
N ARG A 122 2.47 18.48 -4.09
CA ARG A 122 1.36 18.12 -3.20
C ARG A 122 0.69 16.82 -3.65
N MET A 123 -0.13 16.27 -2.75
CA MET A 123 -1.01 15.14 -3.07
C MET A 123 -2.43 15.41 -2.60
N ASN A 124 -3.40 14.81 -3.27
CA ASN A 124 -4.83 14.80 -2.89
C ASN A 124 -5.41 13.41 -3.14
N LEU A 125 -6.49 13.11 -2.43
CA LEU A 125 -7.39 12.02 -2.81
C LEU A 125 -8.28 12.51 -3.95
N ILE A 126 -8.42 11.70 -5.00
CA ILE A 126 -9.27 11.97 -6.16
C ILE A 126 -10.16 10.77 -6.46
N TYR A 127 -11.29 11.01 -7.11
CA TYR A 127 -12.25 9.98 -7.47
C TYR A 127 -12.47 9.97 -8.98
N VAL A 128 -12.38 8.80 -9.59
CA VAL A 128 -12.79 8.58 -10.97
C VAL A 128 -14.24 8.13 -10.96
N SER A 129 -15.08 8.75 -11.78
CA SER A 129 -16.50 8.41 -11.87
C SER A 129 -16.95 8.06 -13.28
N ASP A 130 -18.06 7.33 -13.36
CA ASP A 130 -18.77 7.08 -14.62
C ASP A 130 -19.60 8.31 -15.04
N SER A 131 -20.25 8.25 -16.21
CA SER A 131 -21.09 9.33 -16.72
C SER A 131 -22.36 9.61 -15.89
N ARG A 132 -22.66 8.73 -14.94
CA ARG A 132 -23.80 8.86 -13.99
C ARG A 132 -23.36 9.37 -12.62
N GLY A 133 -22.05 9.69 -12.46
CA GLY A 133 -21.46 10.14 -11.20
C GLY A 133 -21.19 9.04 -10.17
N LYS A 134 -21.26 7.75 -10.57
CA LYS A 134 -20.87 6.65 -9.68
C LYS A 134 -19.37 6.51 -9.63
N ILE A 135 -18.82 6.36 -8.43
CA ILE A 135 -17.38 6.18 -8.22
C ILE A 135 -16.96 4.83 -8.80
N LEU A 136 -15.99 4.86 -9.70
CA LEU A 136 -15.33 3.69 -10.28
C LEU A 136 -14.05 3.35 -9.54
N SER A 137 -13.29 4.36 -9.11
CA SER A 137 -12.04 4.19 -8.37
C SER A 137 -11.74 5.41 -7.50
N GLU A 138 -11.05 5.15 -6.39
CA GLU A 138 -10.49 6.16 -5.49
C GLU A 138 -8.97 6.07 -5.57
N LEU A 139 -8.30 7.19 -5.81
CA LEU A 139 -6.88 7.25 -6.08
C LEU A 139 -6.22 8.34 -5.23
N SER A 140 -5.05 8.06 -4.69
CA SER A 140 -4.15 9.11 -4.21
C SER A 140 -3.37 9.67 -5.38
N CYS A 141 -3.51 10.96 -5.66
CA CYS A 141 -2.85 11.65 -6.75
C CYS A 141 -1.72 12.52 -6.21
N VAL A 142 -0.48 12.19 -6.57
CA VAL A 142 0.72 12.97 -6.26
C VAL A 142 1.13 13.72 -7.52
N ARG A 143 1.32 15.03 -7.43
CA ARG A 143 1.80 15.84 -8.57
C ARG A 143 3.27 16.18 -8.39
N LEU A 144 4.11 15.56 -9.22
CA LEU A 144 5.57 15.72 -9.20
C LEU A 144 6.01 17.01 -9.92
N ALA A 145 5.42 17.26 -11.09
CA ALA A 145 5.68 18.43 -11.93
C ALA A 145 4.38 18.88 -12.62
N GLU A 146 4.45 19.86 -13.51
CA GLU A 146 3.25 20.42 -14.16
C GLU A 146 2.39 19.35 -14.84
N ASP A 147 3.02 18.45 -15.61
CA ASP A 147 2.38 17.37 -16.36
C ASP A 147 2.98 15.99 -16.00
N ASP A 148 3.30 15.78 -14.72
CA ASP A 148 3.89 14.53 -14.20
C ASP A 148 3.27 14.16 -12.86
N PHE A 149 2.66 12.98 -12.79
CA PHE A 149 1.85 12.53 -11.65
C PHE A 149 2.16 11.07 -11.32
N ILE A 150 1.98 10.72 -10.05
CA ILE A 150 1.83 9.33 -9.60
C ILE A 150 0.41 9.16 -9.06
N LEU A 151 -0.31 8.19 -9.60
CA LEU A 151 -1.61 7.73 -9.09
C LEU A 151 -1.40 6.44 -8.31
N ILE A 152 -1.82 6.45 -7.05
CA ILE A 152 -1.67 5.30 -6.14
C ILE A 152 -3.06 4.76 -5.83
N THR A 153 -3.24 3.45 -6.01
CA THR A 153 -4.49 2.73 -5.79
C THR A 153 -4.25 1.38 -5.12
N ALA A 154 -5.31 0.69 -4.72
CA ALA A 154 -5.18 -0.64 -4.14
C ALA A 154 -4.67 -1.67 -5.16
N ALA A 155 -3.73 -2.53 -4.76
CA ALA A 155 -3.18 -3.56 -5.64
C ALA A 155 -4.25 -4.54 -6.19
N ALA A 156 -5.34 -4.78 -5.45
CA ALA A 156 -6.47 -5.57 -5.92
C ALA A 156 -7.17 -4.96 -7.14
N ALA A 157 -7.09 -3.63 -7.32
CA ALA A 157 -7.71 -2.90 -8.42
C ALA A 157 -6.73 -2.61 -9.57
N GLN A 158 -5.48 -3.07 -9.52
CA GLN A 158 -4.41 -2.73 -10.48
C GLN A 158 -4.88 -2.83 -11.94
N TRP A 159 -5.43 -3.97 -12.32
CA TRP A 159 -5.84 -4.21 -13.71
C TRP A 159 -7.06 -3.40 -14.12
N HIS A 160 -8.03 -3.26 -13.23
CA HIS A 160 -9.21 -2.45 -13.43
C HIS A 160 -8.85 -0.97 -13.61
N ASP A 161 -8.01 -0.44 -12.74
CA ASP A 161 -7.62 0.98 -12.81
C ASP A 161 -6.73 1.26 -14.02
N ARG A 162 -5.83 0.34 -14.36
CA ARG A 162 -5.04 0.42 -15.59
C ARG A 162 -5.92 0.46 -16.84
N GLU A 163 -6.97 -0.36 -16.89
CA GLU A 163 -7.92 -0.35 -17.98
C GLU A 163 -8.67 0.99 -18.08
N ILE A 164 -9.14 1.52 -16.96
CA ILE A 164 -9.78 2.83 -16.90
C ILE A 164 -8.84 3.91 -17.45
N LEU A 165 -7.60 3.96 -16.98
CA LEU A 165 -6.61 4.93 -17.42
C LEU A 165 -6.33 4.83 -18.91
N ASN A 166 -6.12 3.63 -19.44
CA ASN A 166 -5.87 3.38 -20.85
C ASN A 166 -7.06 3.77 -21.75
N ASN A 167 -8.29 3.60 -21.27
CA ASN A 167 -9.51 3.89 -22.03
C ASN A 167 -9.92 5.36 -21.99
N LYS A 168 -9.56 6.07 -20.91
CA LYS A 168 -10.04 7.44 -20.68
C LYS A 168 -8.99 8.51 -20.95
N LEU A 169 -7.71 8.21 -20.86
CA LEU A 169 -6.64 9.17 -21.17
C LEU A 169 -6.30 9.13 -22.66
N SER A 170 -5.93 10.28 -23.19
CA SER A 170 -5.52 10.46 -24.58
C SER A 170 -4.22 9.68 -24.88
N LYS A 171 -4.06 9.19 -26.11
CA LYS A 171 -2.91 8.36 -26.53
C LYS A 171 -1.55 9.06 -26.46
N ASN A 172 -1.51 10.38 -26.40
CA ASN A 172 -0.30 11.17 -26.21
C ASN A 172 0.16 11.22 -24.73
N ILE A 173 -0.66 10.77 -23.80
CA ILE A 173 -0.30 10.65 -22.39
C ILE A 173 0.36 9.30 -22.16
N LYS A 174 1.52 9.32 -21.52
CA LYS A 174 2.26 8.11 -21.16
C LYS A 174 1.76 7.58 -19.82
N ILE A 175 1.49 6.28 -19.77
CA ILE A 175 1.07 5.56 -18.57
C ILE A 175 2.11 4.47 -18.33
N PHE A 176 2.82 4.56 -17.20
CA PHE A 176 3.76 3.54 -16.75
C PHE A 176 3.22 2.89 -15.49
N ASP A 177 3.21 1.58 -15.46
CA ASP A 177 2.89 0.80 -14.26
C ASP A 177 4.20 0.57 -13.50
N GLU A 178 4.40 1.32 -12.41
CA GLU A 178 5.58 1.28 -11.54
C GLU A 178 5.31 0.45 -10.27
N THR A 179 4.28 -0.41 -10.29
CA THR A 179 3.85 -1.18 -9.11
C THR A 179 4.94 -2.10 -8.58
N ASP A 180 5.68 -2.76 -9.48
CA ASP A 180 6.74 -3.70 -9.10
C ASP A 180 8.12 -3.01 -8.93
N ASP A 181 8.21 -1.71 -9.29
CA ASP A 181 9.48 -0.94 -9.23
C ASP A 181 9.63 -0.14 -7.91
N MET A 182 8.52 0.06 -7.19
CA MET A 182 8.49 0.87 -5.97
C MET A 182 7.71 0.17 -4.86
N ASP A 183 8.11 0.45 -3.62
CA ASP A 183 7.39 -0.03 -2.45
C ASP A 183 6.88 1.13 -1.59
N THR A 184 6.05 0.80 -0.60
CA THR A 184 5.49 1.76 0.35
C THR A 184 5.85 1.36 1.77
N LEU A 185 6.67 2.18 2.41
CA LEU A 185 6.92 2.10 3.84
C LEU A 185 6.18 3.25 4.54
N ILE A 186 5.39 2.91 5.55
CA ILE A 186 4.75 3.91 6.41
C ILE A 186 5.57 4.04 7.68
N ILE A 187 6.05 5.25 7.97
CA ILE A 187 6.64 5.60 9.25
C ILE A 187 5.66 6.48 10.02
N THR A 188 5.31 6.07 11.24
CA THR A 188 4.26 6.72 12.02
C THR A 188 4.55 6.71 13.52
N GLY A 189 3.88 7.58 14.27
CA GLY A 189 4.05 7.77 15.70
C GLY A 189 4.63 9.13 16.06
N PRO A 190 4.56 9.56 17.34
CA PRO A 190 4.96 10.90 17.77
C PRO A 190 6.44 11.21 17.54
N LYS A 191 7.31 10.21 17.46
CA LYS A 191 8.74 10.36 17.20
C LYS A 191 9.14 10.08 15.73
N SER A 192 8.18 9.84 14.82
CA SER A 192 8.47 9.49 13.42
C SER A 192 9.32 10.54 12.69
N ARG A 193 9.07 11.83 12.91
CA ARG A 193 9.87 12.92 12.32
C ARG A 193 11.31 12.91 12.80
N ASN A 194 11.53 12.62 14.10
CA ASN A 194 12.87 12.54 14.66
C ASN A 194 13.66 11.38 14.05
N VAL A 195 13.02 10.20 13.89
CA VAL A 195 13.64 9.05 13.25
C VAL A 195 13.95 9.36 11.79
N LEU A 196 13.00 9.92 11.05
CA LEU A 196 13.16 10.22 9.63
C LEU A 196 14.31 11.24 9.40
N SER A 197 14.45 12.25 10.26
CA SER A 197 15.53 13.24 10.16
C SER A 197 16.94 12.68 10.44
N LEU A 198 17.06 11.49 11.03
CA LEU A 198 18.34 10.82 11.28
C LEU A 198 18.81 9.99 10.08
N ILE A 199 17.89 9.57 9.21
CA ILE A 199 18.17 8.63 8.11
C ILE A 199 17.94 9.24 6.73
N SER A 200 17.45 10.48 6.65
CA SER A 200 17.08 11.11 5.38
C SER A 200 17.36 12.62 5.42
N ASP A 201 17.61 13.20 4.26
CA ASP A 201 17.73 14.64 4.04
C ASP A 201 16.38 15.36 3.83
N VAL A 202 15.26 14.65 4.04
CA VAL A 202 13.91 15.21 3.89
C VAL A 202 13.64 16.34 4.89
N ASP A 203 12.95 17.38 4.44
CA ASP A 203 12.44 18.42 5.34
C ASP A 203 11.20 17.92 6.08
N VAL A 204 11.40 17.42 7.31
CA VAL A 204 10.35 16.87 8.17
C VAL A 204 9.34 17.92 8.68
N ASN A 205 9.57 19.21 8.46
CA ASN A 205 8.71 20.31 8.91
C ASN A 205 7.70 20.74 7.85
N LYS A 206 7.74 20.16 6.65
CA LYS A 206 6.73 20.43 5.63
C LYS A 206 5.33 20.03 6.08
N GLY A 207 4.36 20.77 5.58
CA GLY A 207 2.97 20.61 5.97
C GLY A 207 2.32 19.35 5.42
N TRP A 208 1.10 19.14 5.84
CA TRP A 208 0.22 18.03 5.45
C TRP A 208 0.10 17.87 3.94
N LEU A 209 0.10 16.63 3.46
CA LEU A 209 -0.05 16.26 2.04
C LEU A 209 1.01 16.92 1.12
N THR A 210 2.23 17.12 1.60
CA THR A 210 3.36 17.50 0.76
C THR A 210 4.09 16.28 0.24
N HIS A 211 4.66 16.41 -0.95
CA HIS A 211 5.56 15.47 -1.57
C HIS A 211 6.97 16.06 -1.65
N GLN A 212 7.97 15.22 -1.42
CA GLN A 212 9.39 15.54 -1.58
C GLN A 212 10.10 14.33 -2.17
N VAL A 213 11.17 14.58 -2.93
CA VAL A 213 12.18 13.59 -3.26
C VAL A 213 13.36 13.83 -2.33
N ALA A 214 13.84 12.78 -1.68
CA ALA A 214 14.92 12.83 -0.71
C ALA A 214 15.72 11.53 -0.76
N ASN A 215 16.94 11.55 -0.26
CA ASN A 215 17.75 10.35 -0.04
C ASN A 215 17.47 9.80 1.36
N VAL A 216 17.53 8.46 1.47
CA VAL A 216 17.34 7.71 2.74
C VAL A 216 18.54 6.81 2.97
#